data_990bdbd7114cb6bf7b267dbbbf024367
#
_entry.id   990bdbd7114cb6bf7b267dbbbf024367
#
_cell.length_a   1.000
_cell.length_b   1.000
_cell.length_c   1.000
_cell.angle_alpha   90.00
_cell.angle_beta   90.00
_cell.angle_gamma   90.00
#
_symmetry.space_group_name_H-M   'P 1'
#
loop_
_entity.id
_entity.type
_entity.pdbx_description
1 polymer ?
#
loop_
_entity_poly.entity_id
_entity_poly.type
_entity_poly.pdbx_seq_one_letter_code
_entity_poly.pdbx_strand_id
1 'polypeptide(L)'
;MSGGEHIHQLAEWSGKGESPAMHRILECAMTDEEARFLLDLPASTTDLAAKYGIDEKAVEAKILNLARRGLVVSSRKGIRYPRNLATLHDNILASAEEQIPAEMPKLWMDLYDGEGWGEEIGRGMAAFGITALRTIPSLKSIPSGTPLLPHESIEAIIEANKDLISLRHCCCRRGAKKCSHSLEVCIQFGRRAEYDLYRGSGRKLS
;
A
#
# COMPACT_ATOMS: atom_id res chain seq x y z
N MET A 1 -22.80 2.54 21.12
CA MET A 1 -21.40 2.08 21.11
C MET A 1 -20.65 2.97 20.17
N SER A 2 -19.86 3.91 20.68
CA SER A 2 -19.04 4.80 19.84
C SER A 2 -17.88 3.98 19.26
N GLY A 3 -18.15 3.16 18.29
CA GLY A 3 -17.15 2.46 17.54
C GLY A 3 -16.45 3.46 16.65
N GLY A 4 -15.23 3.86 17.01
CA GLY A 4 -14.28 4.37 16.06
C GLY A 4 -14.44 5.81 15.58
N GLU A 5 -14.54 6.81 16.48
CA GLU A 5 -14.45 8.21 16.08
C GLU A 5 -13.17 8.49 15.27
N HIS A 6 -12.04 7.95 15.72
CA HIS A 6 -10.76 8.13 15.04
C HIS A 6 -10.67 7.30 13.74
N ILE A 7 -11.29 6.11 13.71
CA ILE A 7 -11.44 5.31 12.49
C ILE A 7 -12.28 6.07 11.46
N HIS A 8 -13.39 6.68 11.87
CA HIS A 8 -14.22 7.50 10.99
C HIS A 8 -13.41 8.67 10.39
N GLN A 9 -12.63 9.37 11.21
CA GLN A 9 -11.78 10.48 10.76
C GLN A 9 -10.70 10.00 9.74
N LEU A 10 -10.12 8.80 9.93
CA LEU A 10 -9.20 8.24 8.93
C LEU A 10 -9.91 7.87 7.62
N ALA A 11 -11.16 7.39 7.69
CA ALA A 11 -11.97 7.15 6.51
C ALA A 11 -12.27 8.44 5.75
N GLU A 12 -12.61 9.53 6.46
CA GLU A 12 -12.76 10.87 5.86
C GLU A 12 -11.47 11.36 5.19
N TRP A 13 -10.30 11.17 5.84
CA TRP A 13 -9.00 11.51 5.25
C TRP A 13 -8.69 10.75 3.96
N SER A 14 -9.28 9.57 3.80
CA SER A 14 -9.18 8.75 2.59
C SER A 14 -10.26 9.08 1.54
N GLY A 15 -11.11 10.09 1.82
CA GLY A 15 -12.23 10.48 0.95
C GLY A 15 -13.40 9.48 0.95
N LYS A 16 -13.51 8.66 2.00
CA LYS A 16 -14.50 7.58 2.13
C LYS A 16 -15.18 7.54 3.50
N GLY A 17 -15.45 8.73 4.10
CA GLY A 17 -16.07 8.85 5.43
C GLY A 17 -17.41 8.14 5.55
N GLU A 18 -18.22 8.17 4.49
CA GLU A 18 -19.55 7.54 4.47
C GLU A 18 -19.56 6.09 3.95
N SER A 19 -18.39 5.51 3.64
CA SER A 19 -18.29 4.17 3.06
C SER A 19 -18.35 3.09 4.13
N PRO A 20 -19.39 2.23 4.16
CA PRO A 20 -19.45 1.08 5.07
C PRO A 20 -18.28 0.10 4.85
N ALA A 21 -17.89 -0.14 3.61
CA ALA A 21 -16.76 -1.02 3.31
C ALA A 21 -15.44 -0.43 3.84
N MET A 22 -15.23 0.89 3.71
CA MET A 22 -14.02 1.53 4.25
C MET A 22 -13.94 1.45 5.77
N HIS A 23 -15.05 1.67 6.48
CA HIS A 23 -15.08 1.51 7.93
C HIS A 23 -14.70 0.07 8.33
N ARG A 24 -15.31 -0.93 7.70
CA ARG A 24 -14.97 -2.34 7.96
C ARG A 24 -13.51 -2.69 7.65
N ILE A 25 -12.93 -2.13 6.58
CA ILE A 25 -11.51 -2.27 6.25
C ILE A 25 -10.65 -1.74 7.40
N LEU A 26 -10.93 -0.53 7.88
CA LEU A 26 -10.16 0.10 8.95
C LEU A 26 -10.35 -0.61 10.29
N GLU A 27 -11.58 -0.97 10.66
CA GLU A 27 -11.89 -1.75 11.87
C GLU A 27 -11.19 -3.13 11.88
N CYS A 28 -11.10 -3.76 10.72
CA CYS A 28 -10.37 -5.01 10.54
C CYS A 28 -8.84 -4.81 10.59
N ALA A 29 -8.35 -3.65 10.13
CA ALA A 29 -6.93 -3.35 10.06
C ALA A 29 -6.33 -2.83 11.36
N MET A 30 -7.10 -2.13 12.22
CA MET A 30 -6.58 -1.44 13.39
C MET A 30 -7.63 -1.23 14.48
N THR A 31 -7.17 -0.95 15.69
CA THR A 31 -8.02 -0.48 16.79
C THR A 31 -8.25 1.04 16.71
N ASP A 32 -9.28 1.56 17.38
CA ASP A 32 -9.52 3.00 17.43
C ASP A 32 -8.39 3.79 18.13
N GLU A 33 -7.72 3.16 19.11
CA GLU A 33 -6.52 3.73 19.75
C GLU A 33 -5.35 3.85 18.77
N GLU A 34 -5.16 2.86 17.89
CA GLU A 34 -4.17 2.94 16.82
C GLU A 34 -4.55 3.98 15.77
N ALA A 35 -5.82 4.11 15.43
CA ALA A 35 -6.32 5.17 14.57
C ALA A 35 -6.03 6.56 15.13
N ARG A 36 -6.26 6.76 16.44
CA ARG A 36 -5.86 7.99 17.14
C ARG A 36 -4.36 8.28 16.99
N PHE A 37 -3.52 7.26 17.19
CA PHE A 37 -2.07 7.42 17.01
C PHE A 37 -1.69 7.78 15.58
N LEU A 38 -2.35 7.20 14.58
CA LEU A 38 -2.12 7.50 13.16
C LEU A 38 -2.53 8.93 12.77
N LEU A 39 -3.56 9.49 13.43
CA LEU A 39 -3.98 10.87 13.23
C LEU A 39 -2.95 11.89 13.71
N ASP A 40 -2.13 11.53 14.70
CA ASP A 40 -1.06 12.38 15.21
C ASP A 40 0.19 12.39 14.30
N LEU A 41 0.26 11.53 13.29
CA LEU A 41 1.38 11.50 12.36
C LEU A 41 1.21 12.50 11.19
N PRO A 42 2.30 13.17 10.77
CA PRO A 42 3.69 13.02 11.20
C PRO A 42 4.02 13.83 12.47
N ALA A 43 4.71 13.20 13.39
CA ALA A 43 5.26 13.83 14.60
C ALA A 43 6.61 13.18 14.96
N SER A 44 7.41 13.82 15.80
CA SER A 44 8.66 13.23 16.28
C SER A 44 8.39 12.09 17.28
N THR A 45 9.33 11.16 17.40
CA THR A 45 9.25 10.09 18.40
C THR A 45 9.19 10.66 19.82
N THR A 46 9.91 11.72 20.09
CA THR A 46 9.93 12.43 21.39
C THR A 46 8.56 13.02 21.73
N ASP A 47 7.90 13.73 20.75
CA ASP A 47 6.57 14.30 20.97
C ASP A 47 5.51 13.23 21.20
N LEU A 48 5.58 12.14 20.45
CA LEU A 48 4.67 11.00 20.61
C LEU A 48 4.90 10.29 21.95
N ALA A 49 6.16 10.09 22.37
CA ALA A 49 6.51 9.51 23.65
C ALA A 49 5.91 10.32 24.80
N ALA A 50 6.09 11.65 24.78
CA ALA A 50 5.51 12.55 25.77
C ALA A 50 3.97 12.53 25.76
N LYS A 51 3.34 12.56 24.56
CA LYS A 51 1.88 12.57 24.40
C LYS A 51 1.22 11.29 24.91
N TYR A 52 1.84 10.14 24.65
CA TYR A 52 1.28 8.81 24.98
C TYR A 52 1.80 8.24 26.30
N GLY A 53 2.76 8.90 26.98
CA GLY A 53 3.33 8.45 28.24
C GLY A 53 4.12 7.15 28.11
N ILE A 54 4.78 6.93 26.98
CA ILE A 54 5.60 5.75 26.66
C ILE A 54 7.02 6.19 26.26
N ASP A 55 7.99 5.30 26.30
CA ASP A 55 9.35 5.62 25.84
C ASP A 55 9.47 5.67 24.29
N GLU A 56 10.52 6.31 23.80
CA GLU A 56 10.75 6.48 22.34
C GLU A 56 10.90 5.13 21.62
N LYS A 57 11.48 4.11 22.26
CA LYS A 57 11.61 2.77 21.69
C LYS A 57 10.25 2.11 21.52
N ALA A 58 9.34 2.31 22.46
CA ALA A 58 7.96 1.84 22.34
C ALA A 58 7.21 2.54 21.19
N VAL A 59 7.46 3.85 20.98
CA VAL A 59 6.94 4.59 19.82
C VAL A 59 7.47 4.00 18.52
N GLU A 60 8.78 3.77 18.40
CA GLU A 60 9.40 3.17 17.22
C GLU A 60 8.87 1.77 16.94
N ALA A 61 8.72 0.94 17.97
CA ALA A 61 8.13 -0.40 17.85
C ALA A 61 6.68 -0.35 17.37
N LYS A 62 5.88 0.60 17.88
CA LYS A 62 4.49 0.83 17.44
C LYS A 62 4.45 1.26 15.97
N ILE A 63 5.29 2.21 15.56
CA ILE A 63 5.41 2.65 14.17
C ILE A 63 5.81 1.48 13.25
N LEU A 64 6.79 0.67 13.64
CA LEU A 64 7.20 -0.50 12.85
C LEU A 64 6.08 -1.55 12.75
N ASN A 65 5.33 -1.80 13.82
CA ASN A 65 4.18 -2.70 13.79
C ASN A 65 3.10 -2.18 12.80
N LEU A 66 2.77 -0.89 12.85
CA LEU A 66 1.83 -0.26 11.92
C LEU A 66 2.37 -0.30 10.47
N ALA A 67 3.69 -0.14 10.27
CA ALA A 67 4.33 -0.27 8.97
C ALA A 67 4.19 -1.69 8.41
N ARG A 68 4.43 -2.72 9.22
CA ARG A 68 4.28 -4.13 8.82
C ARG A 68 2.88 -4.46 8.34
N ARG A 69 1.86 -3.84 8.93
CA ARG A 69 0.45 -3.98 8.53
C ARG A 69 0.05 -3.04 7.38
N GLY A 70 0.96 -2.21 6.87
CA GLY A 70 0.73 -1.31 5.75
C GLY A 70 0.00 -0.01 6.08
N LEU A 71 -0.10 0.34 7.37
CA LEU A 71 -0.90 1.47 7.86
C LEU A 71 -0.15 2.80 7.92
N VAL A 72 1.14 2.80 7.64
CA VAL A 72 1.94 4.03 7.53
C VAL A 72 2.79 4.00 6.26
N VAL A 73 3.24 5.17 5.84
CA VAL A 73 4.18 5.35 4.72
C VAL A 73 5.24 6.38 5.08
N SER A 74 6.43 6.20 4.52
CA SER A 74 7.47 7.23 4.57
C SER A 74 7.16 8.37 3.60
N SER A 75 7.36 9.59 4.04
CA SER A 75 7.23 10.81 3.23
C SER A 75 8.38 11.78 3.51
N ARG A 76 8.48 12.86 2.74
CA ARG A 76 9.48 13.92 3.00
C ARG A 76 9.27 14.60 4.37
N LYS A 77 8.07 14.53 4.93
CA LYS A 77 7.70 15.13 6.23
C LYS A 77 7.76 14.13 7.39
N GLY A 78 8.24 12.90 7.15
CA GLY A 78 8.24 11.83 8.14
C GLY A 78 7.22 10.72 7.83
N ILE A 79 7.05 9.84 8.79
CA ILE A 79 6.09 8.74 8.73
C ILE A 79 4.68 9.28 8.89
N ARG A 80 3.73 8.79 8.09
CA ARG A 80 2.32 9.23 8.14
C ARG A 80 1.35 8.15 7.67
N TYR A 81 0.07 8.30 8.02
CA TYR A 81 -1.01 7.50 7.44
C TYR A 81 -1.14 7.76 5.93
N PRO A 82 -1.31 6.72 5.09
CA PRO A 82 -1.49 6.86 3.65
C PRO A 82 -2.92 7.31 3.31
N ARG A 83 -3.10 8.60 3.06
CA ARG A 83 -4.42 9.18 2.71
C ARG A 83 -4.92 8.77 1.32
N ASN A 84 -4.04 8.31 0.44
CA ASN A 84 -4.41 7.81 -0.87
C ASN A 84 -4.85 6.34 -0.77
N LEU A 85 -6.08 6.04 -1.18
CA LEU A 85 -6.68 4.71 -1.09
C LEU A 85 -5.88 3.63 -1.82
N ALA A 86 -5.35 3.94 -3.02
CA ALA A 86 -4.55 2.97 -3.77
C ALA A 86 -3.26 2.62 -3.01
N THR A 87 -2.63 3.61 -2.37
CA THR A 87 -1.45 3.38 -1.52
C THR A 87 -1.80 2.55 -0.27
N LEU A 88 -2.92 2.83 0.37
CA LEU A 88 -3.39 2.09 1.54
C LEU A 88 -3.72 0.64 1.17
N HIS A 89 -4.50 0.43 0.12
CA HIS A 89 -4.82 -0.88 -0.45
C HIS A 89 -3.55 -1.69 -0.75
N ASP A 90 -2.63 -1.09 -1.52
CA ASP A 90 -1.40 -1.76 -1.93
C ASP A 90 -0.52 -2.14 -0.75
N ASN A 91 -0.44 -1.27 0.25
CA ASN A 91 0.37 -1.53 1.43
C ASN A 91 -0.22 -2.64 2.30
N ILE A 92 -1.52 -2.60 2.59
CA ILE A 92 -2.18 -3.62 3.40
C ILE A 92 -2.10 -4.97 2.70
N LEU A 93 -2.52 -5.06 1.43
CA LEU A 93 -2.57 -6.33 0.71
C LEU A 93 -1.19 -6.86 0.26
N ALA A 94 -0.15 -6.06 0.30
CA ALA A 94 1.23 -6.51 0.07
C ALA A 94 1.99 -6.84 1.36
N SER A 95 1.39 -6.73 2.53
CA SER A 95 1.99 -7.13 3.80
C SER A 95 2.24 -8.65 3.85
N ALA A 96 3.06 -9.11 4.80
CA ALA A 96 3.26 -10.53 5.04
C ALA A 96 1.94 -11.22 5.37
N GLU A 97 1.81 -12.50 5.04
CA GLU A 97 0.54 -13.25 5.12
C GLU A 97 -0.08 -13.18 6.51
N GLU A 98 0.76 -13.35 7.54
CA GLU A 98 0.36 -13.33 8.94
C GLU A 98 -0.13 -11.96 9.44
N GLN A 99 0.11 -10.90 8.67
CA GLN A 99 -0.31 -9.52 8.99
C GLN A 99 -1.66 -9.16 8.36
N ILE A 100 -2.23 -10.04 7.54
CA ILE A 100 -3.44 -9.75 6.76
C ILE A 100 -4.60 -10.60 7.28
N PRO A 101 -5.63 -9.99 7.88
CA PRO A 101 -6.85 -10.70 8.24
C PRO A 101 -7.47 -11.41 7.02
N ALA A 102 -7.99 -12.62 7.22
CA ALA A 102 -8.49 -13.47 6.13
C ALA A 102 -9.60 -12.80 5.29
N GLU A 103 -10.40 -11.93 5.90
CA GLU A 103 -11.50 -11.20 5.25
C GLU A 103 -11.04 -9.94 4.50
N MET A 104 -9.83 -9.43 4.79
CA MET A 104 -9.32 -8.17 4.25
C MET A 104 -9.38 -8.08 2.71
N PRO A 105 -8.98 -9.12 1.94
CA PRO A 105 -9.07 -9.08 0.48
C PRO A 105 -10.51 -8.89 0.00
N LYS A 106 -11.49 -9.54 0.65
CA LYS A 106 -12.90 -9.40 0.30
C LYS A 106 -13.43 -8.00 0.60
N LEU A 107 -13.07 -7.42 1.75
CA LEU A 107 -13.49 -6.06 2.11
C LEU A 107 -13.01 -5.03 1.08
N TRP A 108 -11.77 -5.17 0.58
CA TRP A 108 -11.27 -4.31 -0.49
C TRP A 108 -12.02 -4.49 -1.81
N MET A 109 -12.46 -5.72 -2.14
CA MET A 109 -13.28 -5.95 -3.34
C MET A 109 -14.72 -5.41 -3.17
N ASP A 110 -15.28 -5.47 -1.96
CA ASP A 110 -16.56 -4.83 -1.64
C ASP A 110 -16.50 -3.30 -1.86
N LEU A 111 -15.38 -2.65 -1.50
CA LEU A 111 -15.15 -1.23 -1.81
C LEU A 111 -14.92 -0.99 -3.32
N TYR A 112 -14.12 -1.84 -3.97
CA TYR A 112 -13.71 -1.67 -5.37
C TYR A 112 -14.87 -1.88 -6.35
N ASP A 113 -15.54 -3.03 -6.24
CA ASP A 113 -16.67 -3.41 -7.12
C ASP A 113 -18.01 -2.95 -6.55
N GLY A 114 -18.25 -3.15 -5.23
CA GLY A 114 -19.53 -2.92 -4.59
C GLY A 114 -19.86 -1.43 -4.40
N GLU A 115 -18.88 -0.61 -4.02
CA GLU A 115 -19.07 0.83 -3.84
C GLU A 115 -18.50 1.67 -4.99
N GLY A 116 -18.06 1.04 -6.08
CA GLY A 116 -17.66 1.70 -7.32
C GLY A 116 -16.32 2.44 -7.28
N TRP A 117 -15.45 2.15 -6.32
CA TRP A 117 -14.12 2.79 -6.26
C TRP A 117 -13.29 2.51 -7.52
N GLY A 118 -13.42 1.31 -8.13
CA GLY A 118 -12.76 0.98 -9.40
C GLY A 118 -13.17 1.90 -10.54
N GLU A 119 -14.45 2.24 -10.64
CA GLU A 119 -14.96 3.19 -11.63
C GLU A 119 -14.48 4.63 -11.36
N GLU A 120 -14.41 5.04 -10.08
CA GLU A 120 -13.87 6.36 -9.71
C GLU A 120 -12.43 6.52 -10.18
N ILE A 121 -11.58 5.48 -9.98
CA ILE A 121 -10.20 5.47 -10.49
C ILE A 121 -10.20 5.62 -12.00
N GLY A 122 -10.99 4.83 -12.72
CA GLY A 122 -11.06 4.85 -14.17
C GLY A 122 -11.50 6.23 -14.71
N ARG A 123 -12.52 6.82 -14.12
CA ARG A 123 -12.99 8.18 -14.48
C ARG A 123 -11.92 9.24 -14.19
N GLY A 124 -11.25 9.14 -13.04
CA GLY A 124 -10.16 10.07 -12.70
C GLY A 124 -9.01 10.00 -13.69
N MET A 125 -8.55 8.80 -14.05
CA MET A 125 -7.49 8.62 -15.05
C MET A 125 -7.90 9.20 -16.42
N ALA A 126 -9.11 8.91 -16.88
CA ALA A 126 -9.63 9.42 -18.16
C ALA A 126 -9.72 10.95 -18.16
N ALA A 127 -10.20 11.57 -17.07
CA ALA A 127 -10.35 13.02 -16.96
C ALA A 127 -9.01 13.77 -17.02
N PHE A 128 -7.94 13.18 -16.51
CA PHE A 128 -6.61 13.80 -16.50
C PHE A 128 -5.71 13.31 -17.67
N GLY A 129 -6.20 12.44 -18.55
CA GLY A 129 -5.40 11.85 -19.62
C GLY A 129 -4.19 11.03 -19.08
N ILE A 130 -4.28 10.50 -17.87
CA ILE A 130 -3.19 9.79 -17.20
C ILE A 130 -3.40 8.29 -17.38
N THR A 131 -2.36 7.60 -17.86
CA THR A 131 -2.27 6.15 -17.84
C THR A 131 -1.41 5.76 -16.64
N ALA A 132 -2.03 5.40 -15.51
CA ALA A 132 -1.31 5.01 -14.29
C ALA A 132 -0.66 3.62 -14.44
N LEU A 133 -1.18 2.78 -15.31
CA LEU A 133 -0.69 1.43 -15.58
C LEU A 133 -0.49 1.25 -17.08
N ARG A 134 0.62 0.62 -17.45
CA ARG A 134 0.88 0.22 -18.83
C ARG A 134 1.36 -1.22 -18.88
N THR A 135 1.08 -1.89 -19.96
CA THR A 135 1.62 -3.22 -20.26
C THR A 135 2.97 -3.06 -20.95
N ILE A 136 3.98 -3.77 -20.44
CA ILE A 136 5.26 -3.95 -21.16
C ILE A 136 5.14 -5.29 -21.87
N PRO A 137 5.21 -5.33 -23.21
CA PRO A 137 5.09 -6.58 -23.95
C PRO A 137 6.27 -7.50 -23.67
N SER A 138 6.01 -8.81 -23.65
CA SER A 138 7.08 -9.82 -23.58
C SER A 138 7.93 -9.74 -24.87
N LEU A 139 9.25 -9.81 -24.72
CA LEU A 139 10.17 -9.84 -25.87
C LEU A 139 9.79 -10.91 -26.89
N LYS A 140 9.24 -12.05 -26.44
CA LYS A 140 8.78 -13.13 -27.32
C LYS A 140 7.58 -12.76 -28.18
N SER A 141 6.81 -11.74 -27.79
CA SER A 141 5.63 -11.25 -28.53
C SER A 141 5.93 -10.12 -29.49
N ILE A 142 7.18 -9.66 -29.51
CA ILE A 142 7.62 -8.54 -30.36
C ILE A 142 8.29 -9.12 -31.61
N PRO A 143 7.93 -8.67 -32.83
CA PRO A 143 8.60 -9.12 -34.05
C PRO A 143 10.11 -8.87 -33.98
N SER A 144 10.89 -9.84 -34.48
CA SER A 144 12.34 -9.72 -34.54
C SER A 144 12.78 -8.47 -35.29
N GLY A 145 13.75 -7.73 -34.70
CA GLY A 145 14.27 -6.50 -35.30
C GLY A 145 13.45 -5.23 -34.97
N THR A 146 12.36 -5.34 -34.21
CA THR A 146 11.64 -4.14 -33.71
C THR A 146 12.49 -3.43 -32.66
N PRO A 147 12.85 -2.14 -32.85
CA PRO A 147 13.60 -1.41 -31.84
C PRO A 147 12.72 -1.15 -30.60
N LEU A 148 13.27 -1.42 -29.42
CA LEU A 148 12.64 -1.12 -28.15
C LEU A 148 13.32 0.10 -27.54
N LEU A 149 12.50 1.01 -27.01
CA LEU A 149 13.02 2.10 -26.20
C LEU A 149 13.38 1.58 -24.79
N PRO A 150 14.37 2.18 -24.10
CA PRO A 150 14.79 1.71 -22.77
C PRO A 150 13.65 1.62 -21.76
N HIS A 151 12.65 2.50 -21.84
CA HIS A 151 11.49 2.48 -20.94
C HIS A 151 10.43 1.43 -21.33
N GLU A 152 10.61 0.71 -22.43
CA GLU A 152 9.77 -0.39 -22.90
C GLU A 152 10.42 -1.76 -22.68
N SER A 153 11.71 -1.81 -22.34
CA SER A 153 12.43 -3.04 -22.02
C SER A 153 12.47 -3.23 -20.52
N ILE A 154 11.96 -4.38 -20.05
CA ILE A 154 12.03 -4.73 -18.62
C ILE A 154 13.48 -4.92 -18.16
N GLU A 155 14.34 -5.45 -19.01
CA GLU A 155 15.77 -5.64 -18.74
C GLU A 155 16.47 -4.28 -18.53
N ALA A 156 16.19 -3.30 -19.40
CA ALA A 156 16.74 -1.96 -19.25
C ALA A 156 16.23 -1.25 -18.00
N ILE A 157 14.96 -1.44 -17.64
CA ILE A 157 14.36 -0.90 -16.40
C ILE A 157 15.04 -1.52 -15.17
N ILE A 158 15.25 -2.84 -15.16
CA ILE A 158 15.93 -3.54 -14.06
C ILE A 158 17.37 -3.07 -13.95
N GLU A 159 18.12 -3.01 -15.05
CA GLU A 159 19.52 -2.55 -15.06
C GLU A 159 19.65 -1.11 -14.57
N ALA A 160 18.76 -0.23 -14.98
CA ALA A 160 18.75 1.18 -14.54
C ALA A 160 18.44 1.35 -13.04
N ASN A 161 17.90 0.34 -12.38
CA ASN A 161 17.48 0.37 -10.99
C ASN A 161 18.11 -0.74 -10.13
N LYS A 162 19.17 -1.37 -10.60
CA LYS A 162 19.79 -2.57 -9.99
C LYS A 162 20.31 -2.41 -8.57
N ASP A 163 20.57 -1.16 -8.12
CA ASP A 163 21.13 -0.90 -6.80
C ASP A 163 20.22 -1.39 -5.67
N LEU A 164 18.90 -1.25 -5.86
CA LEU A 164 17.94 -1.65 -4.84
C LEU A 164 16.62 -2.11 -5.47
N ILE A 165 16.43 -3.41 -5.49
CA ILE A 165 15.23 -4.08 -5.99
C ILE A 165 14.67 -4.96 -4.89
N SER A 166 13.36 -4.94 -4.69
CA SER A 166 12.64 -5.91 -3.87
C SER A 166 11.56 -6.63 -4.66
N LEU A 167 11.28 -7.86 -4.23
CA LEU A 167 10.17 -8.68 -4.70
C LEU A 167 9.18 -8.85 -3.55
N ARG A 168 7.91 -8.59 -3.81
CA ARG A 168 6.85 -8.71 -2.81
C ARG A 168 5.60 -9.38 -3.36
N HIS A 169 4.66 -9.69 -2.48
CA HIS A 169 3.34 -10.16 -2.88
C HIS A 169 2.57 -9.10 -3.68
N CYS A 170 1.90 -9.55 -4.72
CA CYS A 170 1.04 -8.70 -5.55
C CYS A 170 -0.30 -8.44 -4.86
N CYS A 171 -0.54 -7.19 -4.46
CA CYS A 171 -1.79 -6.74 -3.85
C CYS A 171 -3.01 -6.99 -4.76
N CYS A 172 -2.87 -6.71 -6.07
CA CYS A 172 -3.95 -6.91 -7.04
C CYS A 172 -4.38 -8.38 -7.14
N ARG A 173 -3.42 -9.33 -7.22
CA ARG A 173 -3.73 -10.77 -7.27
C ARG A 173 -4.32 -11.28 -5.97
N ARG A 174 -3.80 -10.80 -4.83
CA ARG A 174 -4.31 -11.15 -3.51
C ARG A 174 -5.75 -10.65 -3.30
N GLY A 175 -6.04 -9.43 -3.70
CA GLY A 175 -7.38 -8.86 -3.63
C GLY A 175 -8.35 -9.61 -4.54
N ALA A 176 -8.07 -9.65 -5.83
CA ALA A 176 -8.99 -10.19 -6.84
C ALA A 176 -9.18 -11.71 -6.80
N LYS A 177 -8.15 -12.48 -6.40
CA LYS A 177 -8.17 -13.96 -6.35
C LYS A 177 -8.66 -14.64 -7.65
N LYS A 178 -8.43 -14.01 -8.82
CA LYS A 178 -8.94 -14.46 -10.13
C LYS A 178 -7.97 -15.39 -10.88
N CYS A 179 -6.83 -15.73 -10.32
CA CYS A 179 -5.85 -16.63 -10.95
C CYS A 179 -5.06 -17.44 -9.92
N SER A 180 -4.50 -18.57 -10.35
CA SER A 180 -3.68 -19.47 -9.54
C SER A 180 -2.17 -19.21 -9.62
N HIS A 181 -1.76 -18.11 -10.25
CA HIS A 181 -0.34 -17.74 -10.34
C HIS A 181 0.22 -17.33 -8.98
N SER A 182 1.55 -17.43 -8.83
CA SER A 182 2.26 -16.98 -7.64
C SER A 182 1.87 -15.54 -7.25
N LEU A 183 1.77 -15.29 -5.96
CA LEU A 183 1.58 -13.95 -5.42
C LEU A 183 2.89 -13.16 -5.37
N GLU A 184 4.04 -13.81 -5.18
CA GLU A 184 5.34 -13.15 -5.11
C GLU A 184 5.87 -12.81 -6.51
N VAL A 185 5.35 -11.74 -7.09
CA VAL A 185 5.65 -11.33 -8.49
C VAL A 185 5.75 -9.81 -8.67
N CYS A 186 5.56 -9.03 -7.61
CA CYS A 186 5.57 -7.57 -7.70
C CYS A 186 6.96 -7.02 -7.41
N ILE A 187 7.66 -6.55 -8.44
CA ILE A 187 9.00 -5.97 -8.34
C ILE A 187 8.87 -4.49 -7.98
N GLN A 188 9.65 -4.04 -7.02
CA GLN A 188 9.73 -2.66 -6.57
C GLN A 188 11.17 -2.14 -6.68
N PHE A 189 11.33 -0.84 -6.94
CA PHE A 189 12.61 -0.20 -7.16
C PHE A 189 12.84 0.96 -6.17
N GLY A 190 14.10 1.25 -5.88
CA GLY A 190 14.54 2.41 -5.12
C GLY A 190 13.83 2.55 -3.77
N ARG A 191 13.33 3.75 -3.46
CA ARG A 191 12.67 4.04 -2.15
C ARG A 191 11.49 3.13 -1.84
N ARG A 192 10.80 2.62 -2.85
CA ARG A 192 9.71 1.69 -2.61
C ARG A 192 10.25 0.33 -2.18
N ALA A 193 11.31 -0.15 -2.80
CA ALA A 193 12.01 -1.36 -2.39
C ALA A 193 12.57 -1.23 -0.96
N GLU A 194 13.22 -0.09 -0.65
CA GLU A 194 13.72 0.21 0.69
C GLU A 194 12.60 0.12 1.75
N TYR A 195 11.46 0.74 1.47
CA TYR A 195 10.31 0.70 2.38
C TYR A 195 9.73 -0.71 2.55
N ASP A 196 9.62 -1.49 1.47
CA ASP A 196 9.14 -2.86 1.54
C ASP A 196 10.09 -3.77 2.35
N LEU A 197 11.41 -3.56 2.23
CA LEU A 197 12.41 -4.25 3.06
C LEU A 197 12.33 -3.83 4.53
N TYR A 198 12.22 -2.52 4.80
CA TYR A 198 12.09 -1.99 6.16
C TYR A 198 10.91 -2.59 6.90
N ARG A 199 9.76 -2.72 6.27
CA ARG A 199 8.55 -3.26 6.89
C ARG A 199 8.42 -4.79 6.79
N GLY A 200 9.35 -5.48 6.13
CA GLY A 200 9.33 -6.93 5.97
C GLY A 200 8.26 -7.47 5.02
N SER A 201 7.77 -6.64 4.10
CA SER A 201 6.75 -7.06 3.11
C SER A 201 7.34 -7.56 1.80
N GLY A 202 8.64 -7.50 1.64
CA GLY A 202 9.36 -7.97 0.46
C GLY A 202 10.74 -8.49 0.82
N ARG A 203 11.35 -9.21 -0.11
CA ARG A 203 12.75 -9.64 -0.02
C ARG A 203 13.59 -8.93 -1.08
N LYS A 204 14.86 -8.68 -0.74
CA LYS A 204 15.81 -8.10 -1.69
C LYS A 204 16.08 -9.11 -2.83
N LEU A 205 16.12 -8.61 -4.05
CA LEU A 205 16.68 -9.31 -5.19
C LEU A 205 18.15 -8.95 -5.34
N SER A 206 18.98 -9.95 -5.50
CA SER A 206 20.43 -9.86 -5.78
C SER A 206 20.66 -9.93 -7.27
#